data_e79e326a33908fbccbf223588c48749d
#
_entry.id   e79e326a33908fbccbf223588c48749d
#
_cell.length_a   1.000
_cell.length_b   1.000
_cell.length_c   1.000
_cell.angle_alpha   90.00
_cell.angle_beta   90.00
_cell.angle_gamma   90.00
#
_symmetry.space_group_name_H-M   'P 1'
#
loop_
_entity.id
_entity.type
_entity.pdbx_description
1 polymer ?
#
loop_
_entity_poly.entity_id
_entity_poly.type
_entity_poly.pdbx_seq_one_letter_code
_entity_poly.pdbx_strand_id
1 'polypeptide(L)'
;YEKDGFKETKISMFSHTGTHADPPAHLFPERTTLDQFPPEQLGIGFDVIGLDPIADVNLTRHKKLFLKNDIINLENLCNLEQYGKDLFWFSCFPLKTDHSDGSPVRAVAWFE
;
A
#
# COMPACT_ATOMS: atom_id res chain seq x y z
N TYR A 1 23.00 -23.49 1.45
CA TYR A 1 23.28 -24.31 0.26
C TYR A 1 23.79 -25.70 0.62
N GLU A 2 24.71 -25.77 1.58
CA GLU A 2 25.41 -27.05 1.90
C GLU A 2 24.51 -28.09 2.59
N LYS A 3 23.43 -27.67 3.25
CA LYS A 3 22.52 -28.58 3.96
C LYS A 3 21.24 -28.92 3.20
N ASP A 4 20.66 -27.93 2.50
CA ASP A 4 19.27 -28.04 2.01
C ASP A 4 19.20 -28.00 0.47
N GLY A 5 20.32 -27.75 -0.23
CA GLY A 5 20.40 -27.70 -1.69
C GLY A 5 19.75 -26.48 -2.35
N PHE A 6 19.24 -25.53 -1.56
CA PHE A 6 18.62 -24.28 -2.04
C PHE A 6 18.99 -23.09 -1.15
N LYS A 7 18.80 -21.87 -1.66
CA LYS A 7 18.99 -20.63 -0.92
C LYS A 7 17.66 -20.10 -0.44
N GLU A 8 17.57 -19.84 0.84
CA GLU A 8 16.40 -19.22 1.49
C GLU A 8 16.81 -17.92 2.16
N THR A 9 15.93 -16.92 2.12
CA THR A 9 16.13 -15.63 2.79
C THR A 9 14.95 -15.36 3.71
N LYS A 10 15.21 -15.23 5.00
CA LYS A 10 14.22 -14.75 5.96
C LYS A 10 14.18 -13.22 5.91
N ILE A 11 12.98 -12.66 5.72
CA ILE A 11 12.72 -11.22 5.72
C ILE A 11 11.95 -10.88 7.01
N SER A 12 12.37 -9.81 7.68
CA SER A 12 11.66 -9.23 8.83
C SER A 12 11.51 -7.74 8.58
N MET A 13 10.29 -7.27 8.49
CA MET A 13 9.97 -5.87 8.18
C MET A 13 8.59 -5.51 8.75
N PHE A 14 8.32 -4.22 8.88
CA PHE A 14 6.98 -3.73 9.17
C PHE A 14 6.11 -3.76 7.92
N SER A 15 4.78 -3.87 8.09
CA SER A 15 3.80 -3.86 7.01
C SER A 15 3.84 -2.58 6.16
N HIS A 16 4.19 -1.45 6.77
CA HIS A 16 4.30 -0.13 6.15
C HIS A 16 5.75 0.21 5.74
N THR A 17 6.46 -0.72 5.13
CA THR A 17 7.85 -0.53 4.66
C THR A 17 7.92 -0.31 3.16
N GLY A 18 8.59 0.77 2.72
CA GLY A 18 8.75 1.11 1.31
C GLY A 18 7.44 1.50 0.65
N THR A 19 7.28 1.23 -0.65
CA THR A 19 5.99 1.37 -1.32
C THR A 19 5.04 0.35 -0.73
N HIS A 20 3.92 0.82 -0.16
CA HIS A 20 3.00 -0.04 0.57
C HIS A 20 1.55 0.40 0.39
N ALA A 21 0.63 -0.48 0.77
CA ALA A 21 -0.79 -0.28 0.74
C ALA A 21 -1.35 -0.25 2.17
N ASP A 22 -2.20 0.72 2.46
CA ASP A 22 -2.90 0.92 3.72
C ASP A 22 -4.40 0.75 3.53
N PRO A 23 -5.02 -0.21 4.19
CA PRO A 23 -6.46 -0.30 4.28
C PRO A 23 -7.00 0.59 5.43
N PRO A 24 -8.31 0.81 5.51
CA PRO A 24 -8.93 1.49 6.64
C PRO A 24 -8.60 0.89 8.02
N ALA A 25 -8.38 -0.41 8.10
CA ALA A 25 -7.96 -1.11 9.32
C ALA A 25 -6.62 -0.62 9.91
N HIS A 26 -5.79 0.07 9.10
CA HIS A 26 -4.55 0.70 9.58
C HIS A 26 -4.80 1.67 10.75
N LEU A 27 -5.86 2.47 10.70
CA LEU A 27 -6.22 3.42 11.76
C LEU A 27 -7.48 3.05 12.54
N PHE A 28 -8.30 2.19 11.97
CA PHE A 28 -9.59 1.76 12.53
C PHE A 28 -9.63 0.23 12.54
N PRO A 29 -9.17 -0.42 13.63
CA PRO A 29 -9.00 -1.87 13.67
C PRO A 29 -10.25 -2.69 13.36
N GLU A 30 -11.43 -2.09 13.54
CA GLU A 30 -12.72 -2.68 13.22
C GLU A 30 -13.13 -2.57 11.74
N ARG A 31 -12.33 -1.84 10.93
CA ARG A 31 -12.61 -1.63 9.51
C ARG A 31 -11.96 -2.70 8.63
N THR A 32 -12.21 -2.59 7.35
CA THR A 32 -11.77 -3.52 6.31
C THR A 32 -10.24 -3.69 6.27
N THR A 33 -9.77 -4.90 6.37
CA THR A 33 -8.35 -5.29 6.22
C THR A 33 -8.00 -5.61 4.77
N LEU A 34 -6.71 -5.64 4.39
CA LEU A 34 -6.29 -5.82 2.98
C LEU A 34 -6.77 -7.15 2.37
N ASP A 35 -6.81 -8.21 3.15
CA ASP A 35 -7.26 -9.54 2.68
C ASP A 35 -8.76 -9.60 2.34
N GLN A 36 -9.54 -8.65 2.83
CA GLN A 36 -10.98 -8.53 2.60
C GLN A 36 -11.33 -7.73 1.33
N PHE A 37 -10.39 -6.97 0.78
CA PHE A 37 -10.63 -6.21 -0.45
C PHE A 37 -10.64 -7.13 -1.68
N PRO A 38 -11.61 -6.94 -2.59
CA PRO A 38 -11.57 -7.62 -3.88
C PRO A 38 -10.42 -7.11 -4.75
N PRO A 39 -9.90 -7.91 -5.69
CA PRO A 39 -8.78 -7.52 -6.55
C PRO A 39 -9.03 -6.26 -7.40
N GLU A 40 -10.30 -5.94 -7.65
CA GLU A 40 -10.74 -4.78 -8.45
C GLU A 40 -10.91 -3.50 -7.62
N GLN A 41 -10.58 -3.54 -6.34
CA GLN A 41 -10.76 -2.40 -5.44
C GLN A 41 -9.96 -1.19 -5.90
N LEU A 42 -10.62 -0.05 -5.93
CA LEU A 42 -9.98 1.22 -6.21
C LEU A 42 -9.13 1.68 -5.02
N GLY A 43 -7.95 2.21 -5.34
CA GLY A 43 -7.05 2.85 -4.39
C GLY A 43 -6.66 4.26 -4.86
N ILE A 44 -6.05 5.02 -3.97
CA ILE A 44 -5.44 6.31 -4.27
C ILE A 44 -3.94 6.17 -4.00
N GLY A 45 -3.11 6.58 -4.95
CA GLY A 45 -1.67 6.50 -4.82
C GLY A 45 -1.01 7.87 -4.69
N PHE A 46 0.03 7.96 -3.86
CA PHE A 46 0.78 9.18 -3.61
C PHE A 46 2.29 8.95 -3.71
N ASP A 47 2.99 9.91 -4.33
CA ASP A 47 4.45 10.00 -4.33
C ASP A 47 4.89 10.87 -3.14
N VAL A 48 4.63 10.39 -1.95
CA VAL A 48 4.98 11.02 -0.67
C VAL A 48 5.30 9.93 0.36
N ILE A 49 6.11 10.28 1.35
CA ILE A 49 6.47 9.36 2.46
C ILE A 49 5.24 8.97 3.27
N GLY A 50 4.27 9.85 3.36
CA GLY A 50 3.00 9.62 4.03
C GLY A 50 1.99 10.70 3.65
N LEU A 51 0.71 10.37 3.68
CA LEU A 51 -0.38 11.28 3.33
C LEU A 51 -0.45 12.50 4.25
N ASP A 52 -0.11 12.33 5.53
CA ASP A 52 -0.07 13.41 6.50
C ASP A 52 1.33 14.01 6.63
N PRO A 53 1.46 15.32 6.92
CA PRO A 53 2.72 15.91 7.32
C PRO A 53 3.30 15.22 8.56
N ILE A 54 4.63 15.08 8.62
CA ILE A 54 5.33 14.46 9.77
C ILE A 54 4.94 15.11 11.11
N ALA A 55 4.63 16.41 11.10
CA ALA A 55 4.21 17.15 12.29
C ALA A 55 2.75 16.86 12.71
N ASP A 56 1.95 16.25 11.87
CA ASP A 56 0.56 15.91 12.19
C ASP A 56 0.47 14.55 12.89
N VAL A 57 0.69 14.57 14.19
CA VAL A 57 0.58 13.37 15.05
C VAL A 57 -0.83 12.76 15.10
N ASN A 58 -1.85 13.50 14.64
CA ASN A 58 -3.24 13.05 14.63
C ASN A 58 -3.63 12.29 13.37
N LEU A 59 -2.77 12.25 12.36
CA LEU A 59 -3.02 11.61 11.06
C LEU A 59 -4.35 12.08 10.45
N THR A 60 -4.54 13.40 10.37
CA THR A 60 -5.82 14.02 10.03
C THR A 60 -6.30 13.67 8.63
N ARG A 61 -5.40 13.60 7.66
CA ARG A 61 -5.72 13.28 6.27
C ARG A 61 -6.06 11.80 6.11
N HIS A 62 -5.28 10.89 6.70
CA HIS A 62 -5.59 9.46 6.75
C HIS A 62 -6.97 9.22 7.37
N LYS A 63 -7.27 9.83 8.50
CA LYS A 63 -8.58 9.70 9.14
C LYS A 63 -9.71 10.19 8.24
N LYS A 64 -9.53 11.32 7.55
CA LYS A 64 -10.54 11.82 6.60
C LYS A 64 -10.75 10.86 5.43
N LEU A 65 -9.66 10.27 4.90
CA LEU A 65 -9.72 9.31 3.81
C LEU A 65 -10.48 8.06 4.23
N PHE A 66 -10.09 7.46 5.34
CA PHE A 66 -10.61 6.16 5.77
C PHE A 66 -11.98 6.21 6.46
N LEU A 67 -12.37 7.34 7.10
CA LEU A 67 -13.66 7.45 7.77
C LEU A 67 -14.85 7.36 6.82
N LYS A 68 -14.72 7.87 5.61
CA LYS A 68 -15.84 8.00 4.67
C LYS A 68 -15.86 6.94 3.58
N ASN A 69 -14.74 6.28 3.35
CA ASN A 69 -14.57 5.42 2.20
C ASN A 69 -13.77 4.16 2.58
N ASP A 70 -14.15 3.03 2.02
CA ASP A 70 -13.31 1.84 2.00
C ASP A 70 -12.37 1.94 0.79
N ILE A 71 -11.30 2.71 0.95
CA ILE A 71 -10.32 2.99 -0.09
C ILE A 71 -8.96 2.51 0.40
N ILE A 72 -8.20 1.89 -0.50
CA ILE A 72 -6.80 1.57 -0.25
C ILE A 72 -5.95 2.82 -0.53
N ASN A 73 -5.09 3.19 0.41
CA ASN A 73 -4.07 4.21 0.25
C ASN A 73 -2.75 3.56 -0.15
N LEU A 74 -2.09 4.10 -1.16
CA LEU A 74 -0.76 3.67 -1.60
C LEU A 74 0.23 4.80 -1.35
N GLU A 75 1.25 4.54 -0.58
CA GLU A 75 2.26 5.51 -0.22
C GLU A 75 3.65 5.12 -0.73
N ASN A 76 4.56 6.09 -0.78
CA ASN A 76 5.91 5.93 -1.28
C ASN A 76 6.00 5.40 -2.73
N LEU A 77 5.07 5.80 -3.58
CA LEU A 77 5.23 5.64 -5.03
C LEU A 77 6.40 6.52 -5.51
N CYS A 78 7.01 6.16 -6.60
CA CYS A 78 8.10 6.95 -7.20
C CYS A 78 7.95 7.02 -8.71
N ASN A 79 8.65 7.97 -9.33
CA ASN A 79 8.68 8.20 -10.77
C ASN A 79 7.31 8.54 -11.39
N LEU A 80 6.38 9.09 -10.61
CA LEU A 80 5.04 9.45 -11.12
C LEU A 80 5.12 10.53 -12.21
N GLU A 81 6.17 11.36 -12.21
CA GLU A 81 6.42 12.37 -13.24
C GLU A 81 6.62 11.78 -14.64
N GLN A 82 6.99 10.50 -14.74
CA GLN A 82 7.19 9.81 -16.02
C GLN A 82 5.88 9.45 -16.72
N TYR A 83 4.76 9.49 -16.00
CA TYR A 83 3.46 9.08 -16.54
C TYR A 83 2.72 10.22 -17.27
N GLY A 84 3.20 11.45 -17.16
CA GLY A 84 2.59 12.60 -17.82
C GLY A 84 1.16 12.86 -17.33
N LYS A 85 0.25 13.13 -18.29
CA LYS A 85 -1.18 13.40 -18.02
C LYS A 85 -2.11 12.37 -18.64
N ASP A 86 -1.58 11.38 -19.33
CA ASP A 86 -2.38 10.39 -20.04
C ASP A 86 -2.81 9.27 -19.10
N LEU A 87 -3.86 8.58 -19.47
CA LEU A 87 -4.31 7.40 -18.75
C LEU A 87 -3.33 6.25 -18.97
N PHE A 88 -3.14 5.45 -17.96
CA PHE A 88 -2.26 4.27 -17.99
C PHE A 88 -2.89 3.11 -17.20
N TRP A 89 -2.45 1.92 -17.50
CA TRP A 89 -2.79 0.76 -16.70
C TRP A 89 -1.90 0.70 -15.46
N PHE A 90 -2.51 0.42 -14.32
CA PHE A 90 -1.81 0.34 -13.05
C PHE A 90 -2.17 -0.94 -12.32
N SER A 91 -1.17 -1.60 -11.78
CA SER A 91 -1.39 -2.73 -10.91
C SER A 91 -0.52 -2.63 -9.66
N CYS A 92 -1.10 -3.05 -8.55
CA CYS A 92 -0.47 -3.01 -7.25
C CYS A 92 -1.12 -4.10 -6.38
N PHE A 93 -0.40 -5.18 -6.16
CA PHE A 93 -0.92 -6.31 -5.41
C PHE A 93 -0.20 -6.45 -4.07
N PRO A 94 -0.89 -6.19 -2.95
CA PRO A 94 -0.38 -6.46 -1.62
C PRO A 94 -0.28 -7.97 -1.37
N LEU A 95 0.58 -8.35 -0.42
CA LEU A 95 0.54 -9.70 0.12
C LEU A 95 -0.79 -9.90 0.84
N LYS A 96 -1.47 -10.99 0.53
CA LYS A 96 -2.73 -11.37 1.19
C LYS A 96 -2.44 -12.08 2.50
N THR A 97 -2.04 -11.31 3.50
CA THR A 97 -1.86 -11.82 4.86
C THR A 97 -3.15 -11.62 5.64
N ASP A 98 -3.45 -12.58 6.50
CA ASP A 98 -4.67 -12.58 7.32
C ASP A 98 -4.71 -11.35 8.24
N HIS A 99 -5.84 -10.65 8.28
CA HIS A 99 -6.08 -9.44 9.08
C HIS A 99 -5.01 -8.35 8.94
N SER A 100 -4.46 -8.16 7.74
CA SER A 100 -3.38 -7.21 7.50
C SER A 100 -3.84 -5.75 7.57
N ASP A 101 -3.11 -4.95 8.34
CA ASP A 101 -3.25 -3.50 8.48
C ASP A 101 -2.47 -2.72 7.42
N GLY A 102 -1.62 -3.40 6.68
CA GLY A 102 -0.80 -2.85 5.59
C GLY A 102 0.04 -3.92 4.94
N SER A 103 0.59 -3.64 3.76
CA SER A 103 1.48 -4.55 3.07
C SER A 103 2.41 -3.83 2.11
N PRO A 104 3.70 -4.15 2.09
CA PRO A 104 4.57 -3.77 0.98
C PRO A 104 4.00 -4.26 -0.34
N VAL A 105 4.15 -3.43 -1.38
CA VAL A 105 3.65 -3.72 -2.71
C VAL A 105 4.69 -3.43 -3.78
N ARG A 106 4.59 -4.09 -4.91
CA ARG A 106 5.25 -3.68 -6.13
C ARG A 106 4.21 -3.03 -7.05
N ALA A 107 4.28 -1.71 -7.13
CA ALA A 107 3.45 -0.93 -8.04
C ALA A 107 4.07 -0.94 -9.44
N VAL A 108 3.26 -1.23 -10.46
CA VAL A 108 3.67 -1.26 -11.87
C VAL A 108 2.64 -0.52 -12.70
N ALA A 109 3.09 0.39 -13.54
CA ALA A 109 2.28 1.03 -14.56
C ALA A 109 2.78 0.64 -15.95
N TRP A 110 1.86 0.54 -16.92
CA TRP A 110 2.20 0.31 -18.32
C TRP A 110 1.27 1.11 -19.22
N PHE A 111 1.79 1.42 -20.39
CA PHE A 111 1.16 2.23 -21.41
C PHE A 111 0.96 1.39 -22.67
N GLU A 112 -0.03 1.72 -23.45
CA GLU A 112 -0.18 1.23 -24.83
C GLU A 112 0.62 2.08 -25.80
#